data_6872f8111cf444f3b8b74e19ff4f7200
#
_entry.id   6872f8111cf444f3b8b74e19ff4f7200
#
_cell.length_a   1.000
_cell.length_b   1.000
_cell.length_c   1.000
_cell.angle_alpha   90.00
_cell.angle_beta   90.00
_cell.angle_gamma   90.00
#
_symmetry.space_group_name_H-M   'P 1'
#
loop_
_entity.id
_entity.type
_entity.pdbx_description
1 polymer ?
#
loop_
_entity_poly.entity_id
_entity_poly.type
_entity_poly.pdbx_seq_one_letter_code
_entity_poly.pdbx_strand_id
1 'polypeptide(L)'
;ALITRLLPERQSSILTVLDQASLSVPSLAIQAANQVMRHTLLSLYRFLQNILHQAQAPSQHQLQQLDQQIAALQRYLADIPISEDAPERRKLTNLLRMMVYIDVLRGDVDQQQYQVLLAHETDLSTLRLDYEHLVQRQIQYLKQQTDSIVDIERDLFHLKQWTDENRSQIREHLMQYASQANMTVAKSFDLLAAQRWLDRTIAHSQRLAKVLAEHQETPVVHDVGKNSK
;
A
#
# COMPACT_ATOMS: atom_id res chain seq x y z
N ALA A 1 -23.64 -11.88 35.53
CA ALA A 1 -22.24 -11.75 35.05
C ALA A 1 -22.17 -12.41 33.66
N LEU A 2 -22.31 -11.61 32.61
CA LEU A 2 -22.15 -12.02 31.19
C LEU A 2 -20.66 -11.97 30.87
N ILE A 3 -20.04 -13.13 30.78
CA ILE A 3 -18.69 -13.29 30.24
C ILE A 3 -18.83 -13.15 28.71
N THR A 4 -18.59 -11.97 28.20
CA THR A 4 -18.33 -11.75 26.76
C THR A 4 -17.04 -12.48 26.42
N ARG A 5 -17.12 -13.70 25.90
CA ARG A 5 -16.03 -14.38 25.22
C ARG A 5 -15.64 -13.50 24.03
N LEU A 6 -14.57 -12.74 24.18
CA LEU A 6 -13.81 -12.16 23.09
C LEU A 6 -13.37 -13.32 22.19
N LEU A 7 -14.05 -13.50 21.09
CA LEU A 7 -13.58 -14.34 20.00
C LEU A 7 -12.25 -13.73 19.53
N PRO A 8 -11.16 -14.50 19.44
CA PRO A 8 -9.93 -14.02 18.81
C PRO A 8 -10.26 -13.66 17.38
N GLU A 9 -9.95 -12.44 17.03
CA GLU A 9 -10.25 -11.85 15.73
C GLU A 9 -9.75 -12.71 14.56
N ARG A 10 -10.54 -12.69 13.48
CA ARG A 10 -10.33 -13.39 12.19
C ARG A 10 -8.92 -13.27 11.55
N GLN A 11 -8.01 -12.52 12.15
CA GLN A 11 -6.66 -12.27 11.59
C GLN A 11 -5.70 -13.46 11.73
N SER A 12 -5.85 -14.30 12.75
CA SER A 12 -5.04 -15.52 12.85
C SER A 12 -5.34 -16.51 11.71
N SER A 13 -6.50 -16.41 11.08
CA SER A 13 -6.91 -17.30 10.00
C SER A 13 -6.22 -17.02 8.66
N ILE A 14 -5.80 -15.78 8.38
CA ILE A 14 -5.19 -15.47 7.07
C ILE A 14 -3.78 -16.05 6.94
N LEU A 15 -3.03 -16.14 8.02
CA LEU A 15 -1.68 -16.72 8.00
C LEU A 15 -1.70 -18.25 7.85
N THR A 16 -2.82 -18.92 8.17
CA THR A 16 -2.97 -20.37 7.93
C THR A 16 -3.00 -20.72 6.44
N VAL A 17 -3.24 -19.72 5.58
CA VAL A 17 -3.15 -19.88 4.11
C VAL A 17 -1.72 -20.13 3.64
N LEU A 18 -0.70 -19.64 4.40
CA LEU A 18 0.71 -19.88 4.13
C LEU A 18 1.14 -21.26 4.66
N ASP A 19 0.51 -22.30 4.14
CA ASP A 19 0.83 -23.68 4.53
C ASP A 19 2.13 -24.14 3.89
N GLN A 20 3.01 -24.74 4.69
CA GLN A 20 4.27 -25.32 4.21
C GLN A 20 4.06 -26.46 3.22
N ALA A 21 2.96 -27.20 3.31
CA ALA A 21 2.63 -28.24 2.35
C ALA A 21 2.45 -27.69 0.92
N SER A 22 1.96 -26.46 0.78
CA SER A 22 1.79 -25.81 -0.53
C SER A 22 3.12 -25.41 -1.20
N LEU A 23 4.23 -25.32 -0.44
CA LEU A 23 5.57 -25.04 -1.00
C LEU A 23 6.03 -26.15 -1.98
N SER A 24 5.54 -27.37 -1.83
CA SER A 24 5.85 -28.47 -2.77
C SER A 24 5.34 -28.22 -4.18
N VAL A 25 4.36 -27.30 -4.37
CA VAL A 25 3.76 -26.94 -5.66
C VAL A 25 3.86 -25.44 -5.86
N PRO A 26 4.87 -24.92 -6.60
CA PRO A 26 5.16 -23.48 -6.72
C PRO A 26 3.96 -22.60 -7.10
N SER A 27 3.09 -23.09 -8.00
CA SER A 27 1.89 -22.34 -8.40
C SER A 27 0.89 -22.14 -7.26
N LEU A 28 0.71 -23.15 -6.38
CA LEU A 28 -0.14 -23.06 -5.19
C LEU A 28 0.50 -22.14 -4.14
N ALA A 29 1.81 -22.25 -3.95
CA ALA A 29 2.54 -21.38 -3.04
C ALA A 29 2.42 -19.90 -3.44
N ILE A 30 2.58 -19.59 -4.72
CA ILE A 30 2.40 -18.23 -5.25
C ILE A 30 0.95 -17.74 -5.06
N GLN A 31 -0.04 -18.61 -5.29
CA GLN A 31 -1.45 -18.26 -5.09
C GLN A 31 -1.74 -17.96 -3.61
N ALA A 32 -1.22 -18.77 -2.67
CA ALA A 32 -1.33 -18.54 -1.23
C ALA A 32 -0.67 -17.21 -0.83
N ALA A 33 0.56 -16.99 -1.29
CA ALA A 33 1.28 -15.73 -1.04
C ALA A 33 0.52 -14.51 -1.59
N ASN A 34 -0.04 -14.59 -2.79
CA ASN A 34 -0.81 -13.51 -3.40
C ASN A 34 -2.08 -13.18 -2.59
N GLN A 35 -2.76 -14.18 -2.03
CA GLN A 35 -3.93 -13.98 -1.19
C GLN A 35 -3.56 -13.21 0.10
N VAL A 36 -2.47 -13.61 0.78
CA VAL A 36 -2.00 -12.91 1.99
C VAL A 36 -1.47 -11.53 1.66
N MET A 37 -0.73 -11.38 0.56
CA MET A 37 -0.26 -10.09 0.04
C MET A 37 -1.41 -9.10 -0.12
N ARG A 38 -2.47 -9.54 -0.78
CA ARG A 38 -3.67 -8.75 -1.03
C ARG A 38 -4.36 -8.30 0.26
N HIS A 39 -4.43 -9.18 1.26
CA HIS A 39 -4.98 -8.86 2.58
C HIS A 39 -4.09 -7.84 3.32
N THR A 40 -2.78 -8.02 3.27
CA THR A 40 -1.80 -7.11 3.88
C THR A 40 -1.89 -5.71 3.26
N LEU A 41 -1.97 -5.62 1.93
CA LEU A 41 -2.19 -4.37 1.21
C LEU A 41 -3.51 -3.69 1.59
N LEU A 42 -4.59 -4.47 1.69
CA LEU A 42 -5.88 -3.94 2.09
C LEU A 42 -5.84 -3.33 3.50
N SER A 43 -5.13 -3.94 4.43
CA SER A 43 -4.94 -3.40 5.78
C SER A 43 -4.13 -2.11 5.75
N LEU A 44 -3.04 -2.08 4.99
CA LEU A 44 -2.18 -0.91 4.83
C LEU A 44 -2.92 0.28 4.23
N TYR A 45 -3.67 0.08 3.14
CA TYR A 45 -4.45 1.15 2.52
C TYR A 45 -5.61 1.64 3.40
N ARG A 46 -6.20 0.79 4.23
CA ARG A 46 -7.17 1.23 5.25
C ARG A 46 -6.53 2.13 6.30
N PHE A 47 -5.30 1.84 6.73
CA PHE A 47 -4.58 2.73 7.63
C PHE A 47 -4.30 4.09 6.96
N LEU A 48 -3.83 4.09 5.71
CA LEU A 48 -3.65 5.33 4.94
C LEU A 48 -4.96 6.11 4.80
N GLN A 49 -6.06 5.44 4.48
CA GLN A 49 -7.39 6.08 4.40
C GLN A 49 -7.78 6.76 5.71
N ASN A 50 -7.62 6.07 6.86
CA ASN A 50 -7.94 6.65 8.17
C ASN A 50 -7.04 7.85 8.50
N ILE A 51 -5.75 7.77 8.16
CA ILE A 51 -4.80 8.89 8.32
C ILE A 51 -5.23 10.08 7.47
N LEU A 52 -5.52 9.87 6.18
CA LEU A 52 -5.88 10.94 5.24
C LEU A 52 -7.23 11.56 5.57
N HIS A 53 -8.20 10.76 6.05
CA HIS A 53 -9.55 11.22 6.35
C HIS A 53 -9.68 11.89 7.73
N GLN A 54 -9.05 11.31 8.77
CA GLN A 54 -9.27 11.68 10.17
C GLN A 54 -7.99 11.99 10.95
N ALA A 55 -6.81 11.99 10.33
CA ALA A 55 -5.50 12.00 10.98
C ALA A 55 -5.37 10.93 12.09
N GLN A 56 -6.11 9.83 11.96
CA GLN A 56 -6.13 8.76 12.95
C GLN A 56 -5.01 7.76 12.67
N ALA A 57 -4.01 7.75 13.54
CA ALA A 57 -2.96 6.74 13.51
C ALA A 57 -3.50 5.34 13.80
N PRO A 58 -2.98 4.30 13.15
CA PRO A 58 -3.24 2.93 13.58
C PRO A 58 -2.69 2.71 14.99
N SER A 59 -3.38 1.87 15.79
CA SER A 59 -2.89 1.50 17.11
C SER A 59 -1.61 0.66 17.02
N GLN A 60 -0.80 0.66 18.07
CA GLN A 60 0.40 -0.19 18.14
C GLN A 60 0.10 -1.68 17.90
N HIS A 61 -1.02 -2.17 18.43
CA HIS A 61 -1.46 -3.55 18.21
C HIS A 61 -1.74 -3.82 16.72
N GLN A 62 -2.42 -2.90 16.01
CA GLN A 62 -2.69 -3.03 14.57
C GLN A 62 -1.38 -3.01 13.75
N LEU A 63 -0.42 -2.15 14.11
CA LEU A 63 0.90 -2.12 13.47
C LEU A 63 1.67 -3.42 13.70
N GLN A 64 1.68 -3.94 14.93
CA GLN A 64 2.32 -5.22 15.24
C GLN A 64 1.70 -6.39 14.46
N GLN A 65 0.38 -6.42 14.32
CA GLN A 65 -0.30 -7.43 13.49
C GLN A 65 0.10 -7.33 12.03
N LEU A 66 0.16 -6.12 11.48
CA LEU A 66 0.64 -5.89 10.12
C LEU A 66 2.09 -6.35 9.95
N ASP A 67 2.98 -6.01 10.90
CA ASP A 67 4.39 -6.41 10.89
C ASP A 67 4.54 -7.95 10.94
N GLN A 68 3.73 -8.63 11.72
CA GLN A 68 3.69 -10.10 11.75
C GLN A 68 3.26 -10.71 10.41
N GLN A 69 2.26 -10.11 9.74
CA GLN A 69 1.82 -10.55 8.41
C GLN A 69 2.92 -10.35 7.37
N ILE A 70 3.56 -9.17 7.36
CA ILE A 70 4.68 -8.86 6.48
C ILE A 70 5.83 -9.86 6.68
N ALA A 71 6.26 -10.07 7.93
CA ALA A 71 7.35 -10.97 8.24
C ALA A 71 7.05 -12.44 7.89
N ALA A 72 5.80 -12.89 8.08
CA ALA A 72 5.38 -14.23 7.70
C ALA A 72 5.40 -14.42 6.18
N LEU A 73 4.90 -13.42 5.45
CA LEU A 73 4.86 -13.42 3.99
C LEU A 73 6.27 -13.38 3.38
N GLN A 74 7.17 -12.55 3.93
CA GLN A 74 8.58 -12.48 3.50
C GLN A 74 9.27 -13.84 3.62
N ARG A 75 9.13 -14.50 4.79
CA ARG A 75 9.70 -15.83 5.00
C ARG A 75 9.13 -16.86 4.03
N TYR A 76 7.82 -16.88 3.86
CA TYR A 76 7.16 -17.81 2.96
C TYR A 76 7.59 -17.62 1.50
N LEU A 77 7.69 -16.38 1.02
CA LEU A 77 8.16 -16.07 -0.34
C LEU A 77 9.62 -16.51 -0.57
N ALA A 78 10.48 -16.40 0.45
CA ALA A 78 11.86 -16.84 0.38
C ALA A 78 12.00 -18.37 0.27
N ASP A 79 11.03 -19.11 0.81
CA ASP A 79 11.04 -20.57 0.83
C ASP A 79 10.40 -21.22 -0.44
N ILE A 80 9.82 -20.43 -1.36
CA ILE A 80 9.21 -20.96 -2.58
C ILE A 80 10.29 -21.46 -3.54
N PRO A 81 10.39 -22.77 -3.81
CA PRO A 81 11.40 -23.32 -4.71
C PRO A 81 10.99 -23.11 -6.17
N ILE A 82 11.65 -22.21 -6.88
CA ILE A 82 11.39 -21.95 -8.30
C ILE A 82 12.68 -22.07 -9.11
N SER A 83 12.66 -22.91 -10.13
CA SER A 83 13.74 -23.02 -11.10
C SER A 83 13.85 -21.75 -11.96
N GLU A 84 15.03 -21.50 -12.55
CA GLU A 84 15.27 -20.29 -13.35
C GLU A 84 14.34 -20.14 -14.55
N ASP A 85 13.96 -21.24 -15.18
CA ASP A 85 13.13 -21.28 -16.39
C ASP A 85 11.61 -21.44 -16.09
N ALA A 86 11.21 -21.45 -14.81
CA ALA A 86 9.82 -21.65 -14.44
C ALA A 86 8.95 -20.44 -14.82
N PRO A 87 7.74 -20.64 -15.40
CA PRO A 87 6.81 -19.58 -15.75
C PRO A 87 6.36 -18.78 -14.51
N GLU A 88 6.40 -19.38 -13.33
CA GLU A 88 6.06 -18.78 -12.05
C GLU A 88 7.10 -17.77 -11.58
N ARG A 89 8.32 -17.78 -12.09
CA ARG A 89 9.42 -16.89 -11.66
C ARG A 89 9.02 -15.43 -11.78
N ARG A 90 8.39 -15.03 -12.87
CA ARG A 90 7.94 -13.64 -13.06
C ARG A 90 6.92 -13.23 -11.99
N LYS A 91 5.99 -14.11 -11.64
CA LYS A 91 4.98 -13.86 -10.60
C LYS A 91 5.63 -13.70 -9.23
N LEU A 92 6.57 -14.59 -8.87
CA LEU A 92 7.33 -14.49 -7.62
C LEU A 92 8.13 -13.18 -7.57
N THR A 93 8.83 -12.82 -8.66
CA THR A 93 9.57 -11.57 -8.74
C THR A 93 8.67 -10.36 -8.50
N ASN A 94 7.46 -10.33 -9.05
CA ASN A 94 6.50 -9.25 -8.81
C ASN A 94 6.02 -9.22 -7.36
N LEU A 95 5.77 -10.38 -6.72
CA LEU A 95 5.43 -10.44 -5.31
C LEU A 95 6.58 -9.90 -4.42
N LEU A 96 7.83 -10.24 -4.72
CA LEU A 96 8.99 -9.72 -4.02
C LEU A 96 9.14 -8.19 -4.20
N ARG A 97 8.89 -7.68 -5.41
CA ARG A 97 8.88 -6.22 -5.67
C ARG A 97 7.77 -5.51 -4.88
N MET A 98 6.56 -6.11 -4.81
CA MET A 98 5.46 -5.57 -3.99
C MET A 98 5.83 -5.51 -2.51
N MET A 99 6.55 -6.53 -1.99
CA MET A 99 7.00 -6.54 -0.60
C MET A 99 7.88 -5.32 -0.26
N VAL A 100 8.79 -4.92 -1.17
CA VAL A 100 9.64 -3.74 -0.96
C VAL A 100 8.79 -2.48 -0.76
N TYR A 101 7.74 -2.29 -1.57
CA TYR A 101 6.88 -1.11 -1.44
C TYR A 101 5.92 -1.19 -0.25
N ILE A 102 5.52 -2.39 0.16
CA ILE A 102 4.76 -2.61 1.40
C ILE A 102 5.58 -2.16 2.61
N ASP A 103 6.84 -2.57 2.70
CA ASP A 103 7.74 -2.18 3.80
C ASP A 103 7.92 -0.64 3.87
N VAL A 104 8.07 -0.01 2.71
CA VAL A 104 8.24 1.46 2.65
C VAL A 104 6.95 2.18 3.06
N LEU A 105 5.79 1.77 2.53
CA LEU A 105 4.50 2.35 2.91
C LEU A 105 4.15 2.06 4.38
N ARG A 106 4.56 0.89 4.92
CA ARG A 106 4.43 0.58 6.34
C ARG A 106 5.20 1.59 7.20
N GLY A 107 6.40 1.97 6.76
CA GLY A 107 7.18 3.03 7.39
C GLY A 107 6.49 4.39 7.33
N ASP A 108 5.82 4.71 6.23
CA ASP A 108 5.10 5.98 6.07
C ASP A 108 3.88 6.10 7.00
N VAL A 109 3.13 5.02 7.25
CA VAL A 109 1.96 5.07 8.16
C VAL A 109 2.33 5.21 9.63
N ASP A 110 3.58 4.97 10.01
CA ASP A 110 4.08 5.13 11.38
C ASP A 110 4.57 6.57 11.67
N GLN A 111 4.68 7.40 10.64
CA GLN A 111 5.15 8.78 10.78
C GLN A 111 4.02 9.72 11.18
N GLN A 112 4.31 10.65 12.10
CA GLN A 112 3.29 11.57 12.66
C GLN A 112 3.13 12.88 11.87
N GLN A 113 3.91 13.12 10.81
CA GLN A 113 3.87 14.36 10.03
C GLN A 113 2.50 14.64 9.39
N TYR A 114 1.73 13.59 9.10
CA TYR A 114 0.39 13.71 8.53
C TYR A 114 -0.62 14.40 9.46
N GLN A 115 -0.38 14.46 10.78
CA GLN A 115 -1.29 15.09 11.72
C GLN A 115 -1.53 16.57 11.38
N VAL A 116 -0.56 17.21 10.75
CA VAL A 116 -0.63 18.61 10.34
C VAL A 116 -1.56 18.82 9.14
N LEU A 117 -1.80 17.78 8.33
CA LEU A 117 -2.61 17.89 7.11
C LEU A 117 -4.06 18.30 7.35
N LEU A 118 -4.61 17.99 8.54
CA LEU A 118 -5.99 18.32 8.90
C LEU A 118 -6.09 19.60 9.75
N ALA A 119 -4.97 20.09 10.26
CA ALA A 119 -4.96 21.24 11.16
C ALA A 119 -5.18 22.57 10.43
N HIS A 120 -4.95 22.62 9.11
CA HIS A 120 -4.94 23.84 8.33
C HIS A 120 -5.52 23.62 6.92
N GLU A 121 -6.37 24.56 6.47
CA GLU A 121 -6.80 24.65 5.08
C GLU A 121 -5.68 25.27 4.25
N THR A 122 -4.98 24.45 3.50
CA THR A 122 -3.87 24.83 2.62
C THR A 122 -3.98 24.09 1.29
N ASP A 123 -3.07 24.37 0.35
CA ASP A 123 -2.95 23.60 -0.91
C ASP A 123 -2.77 22.08 -0.65
N LEU A 124 -2.26 21.71 0.53
CA LEU A 124 -2.18 20.31 0.94
C LEU A 124 -3.56 19.66 1.15
N SER A 125 -4.60 20.42 1.45
CA SER A 125 -5.96 19.89 1.67
C SER A 125 -6.51 19.30 0.37
N THR A 126 -6.36 20.00 -0.77
CA THR A 126 -6.78 19.51 -2.08
C THR A 126 -5.98 18.27 -2.48
N LEU A 127 -4.65 18.35 -2.42
CA LEU A 127 -3.77 17.23 -2.73
C LEU A 127 -4.08 15.99 -1.85
N ARG A 128 -4.36 16.20 -0.57
CA ARG A 128 -4.77 15.15 0.35
C ARG A 128 -6.08 14.49 -0.07
N LEU A 129 -7.09 15.27 -0.46
CA LEU A 129 -8.38 14.74 -0.91
C LEU A 129 -8.27 13.94 -2.20
N ASP A 130 -7.49 14.44 -3.17
CA ASP A 130 -7.23 13.72 -4.41
C ASP A 130 -6.55 12.38 -4.16
N TYR A 131 -5.54 12.38 -3.27
CA TYR A 131 -4.86 11.14 -2.91
C TYR A 131 -5.76 10.19 -2.10
N GLU A 132 -6.56 10.70 -1.16
CA GLU A 132 -7.55 9.91 -0.40
C GLU A 132 -8.52 9.18 -1.32
N HIS A 133 -9.03 9.86 -2.36
CA HIS A 133 -9.88 9.25 -3.38
C HIS A 133 -9.17 8.10 -4.10
N LEU A 134 -7.90 8.26 -4.47
CA LEU A 134 -7.13 7.20 -5.13
C LEU A 134 -6.84 6.02 -4.18
N VAL A 135 -6.58 6.28 -2.90
CA VAL A 135 -6.45 5.23 -1.86
C VAL A 135 -7.75 4.45 -1.72
N GLN A 136 -8.90 5.13 -1.74
CA GLN A 136 -10.21 4.47 -1.70
C GLN A 136 -10.42 3.57 -2.92
N ARG A 137 -10.06 4.00 -4.13
CA ARG A 137 -10.13 3.18 -5.34
C ARG A 137 -9.20 1.95 -5.25
N GLN A 138 -7.99 2.09 -4.70
CA GLN A 138 -7.11 0.93 -4.44
C GLN A 138 -7.75 -0.07 -3.47
N ILE A 139 -8.44 0.40 -2.44
CA ILE A 139 -9.21 -0.46 -1.51
C ILE A 139 -10.32 -1.21 -2.26
N GLN A 140 -11.07 -0.55 -3.14
CA GLN A 140 -12.12 -1.18 -3.94
C GLN A 140 -11.55 -2.25 -4.88
N TYR A 141 -10.48 -1.94 -5.60
CA TYR A 141 -9.76 -2.91 -6.42
C TYR A 141 -9.34 -4.15 -5.61
N LEU A 142 -8.70 -3.94 -4.45
CA LEU A 142 -8.27 -5.05 -3.58
C LEU A 142 -9.44 -5.87 -3.04
N LYS A 143 -10.65 -5.32 -2.93
CA LYS A 143 -11.87 -6.05 -2.57
C LYS A 143 -12.52 -6.77 -3.75
N GLN A 144 -11.91 -6.77 -4.95
CA GLN A 144 -12.48 -7.29 -6.20
C GLN A 144 -13.77 -6.58 -6.63
N GLN A 145 -13.90 -5.31 -6.27
CA GLN A 145 -14.93 -4.42 -6.77
C GLN A 145 -14.41 -3.72 -8.03
N THR A 146 -15.25 -3.20 -8.84
CA THR A 146 -15.15 -2.79 -10.25
C THR A 146 -13.98 -1.90 -10.71
N ASP A 147 -13.05 -1.47 -9.87
CA ASP A 147 -11.96 -0.58 -10.25
C ASP A 147 -10.84 -1.29 -11.04
N SER A 148 -10.27 -0.58 -12.01
CA SER A 148 -9.13 -1.04 -12.81
C SER A 148 -7.83 -0.57 -12.16
N ILE A 149 -6.90 -1.50 -11.89
CA ILE A 149 -5.57 -1.12 -11.35
C ILE A 149 -4.75 -0.31 -12.35
N VAL A 150 -4.95 -0.52 -13.64
CA VAL A 150 -4.28 0.25 -14.71
C VAL A 150 -4.73 1.70 -14.70
N ASP A 151 -6.04 1.94 -14.52
CA ASP A 151 -6.57 3.30 -14.42
C ASP A 151 -6.14 3.98 -13.12
N ILE A 152 -6.11 3.26 -12.00
CA ILE A 152 -5.60 3.76 -10.72
C ILE A 152 -4.12 4.12 -10.82
N GLU A 153 -3.31 3.28 -11.45
CA GLU A 153 -1.88 3.53 -11.67
C GLU A 153 -1.66 4.80 -12.49
N ARG A 154 -2.40 4.95 -13.60
CA ARG A 154 -2.34 6.15 -14.44
C ARG A 154 -2.71 7.42 -13.66
N ASP A 155 -3.78 7.38 -12.87
CA ASP A 155 -4.23 8.54 -12.12
C ASP A 155 -3.24 8.89 -10.98
N LEU A 156 -2.65 7.89 -10.31
CA LEU A 156 -1.55 8.10 -9.36
C LEU A 156 -0.29 8.68 -10.03
N PHE A 157 0.01 8.23 -11.25
CA PHE A 157 1.13 8.78 -12.03
C PHE A 157 0.91 10.27 -12.34
N HIS A 158 -0.30 10.65 -12.78
CA HIS A 158 -0.65 12.05 -13.03
C HIS A 158 -0.59 12.90 -11.75
N LEU A 159 -1.13 12.39 -10.64
CA LEU A 159 -1.04 13.08 -9.36
C LEU A 159 0.41 13.29 -8.93
N LYS A 160 1.25 12.26 -9.08
CA LYS A 160 2.69 12.33 -8.77
C LYS A 160 3.42 13.33 -9.66
N GLN A 161 3.14 13.32 -10.97
CA GLN A 161 3.72 14.28 -11.91
C GLN A 161 3.33 15.71 -11.53
N TRP A 162 2.05 15.95 -11.26
CA TRP A 162 1.57 17.26 -10.83
C TRP A 162 2.26 17.74 -9.55
N THR A 163 2.43 16.86 -8.56
CA THR A 163 3.15 17.22 -7.31
C THR A 163 4.61 17.56 -7.55
N ASP A 164 5.29 16.87 -8.47
CA ASP A 164 6.68 17.16 -8.82
C ASP A 164 6.82 18.52 -9.51
N GLU A 165 5.95 18.80 -10.46
CA GLU A 165 5.96 20.05 -11.25
C GLU A 165 5.62 21.26 -10.36
N ASN A 166 4.72 21.11 -9.40
CA ASN A 166 4.25 22.20 -8.54
C ASN A 166 4.91 22.25 -7.16
N ARG A 167 5.89 21.39 -6.88
CA ARG A 167 6.53 21.27 -5.54
C ARG A 167 7.05 22.59 -4.99
N SER A 168 7.70 23.39 -5.81
CA SER A 168 8.25 24.69 -5.39
C SER A 168 7.15 25.70 -5.06
N GLN A 169 6.11 25.75 -5.88
CA GLN A 169 4.96 26.62 -5.70
C GLN A 169 4.18 26.26 -4.44
N ILE A 170 3.89 24.98 -4.22
CA ILE A 170 3.23 24.49 -3.00
C ILE A 170 4.03 24.90 -1.77
N ARG A 171 5.36 24.72 -1.81
CA ARG A 171 6.24 25.12 -0.70
C ARG A 171 6.19 26.61 -0.43
N GLU A 172 6.22 27.45 -1.45
CA GLU A 172 6.12 28.89 -1.35
C GLU A 172 4.79 29.30 -0.72
N HIS A 173 3.68 28.77 -1.19
CA HIS A 173 2.34 29.03 -0.63
C HIS A 173 2.23 28.61 0.85
N LEU A 174 2.79 27.44 1.21
CA LEU A 174 2.81 27.00 2.61
C LEU A 174 3.61 27.96 3.51
N MET A 175 4.73 28.49 3.03
CA MET A 175 5.53 29.46 3.77
C MET A 175 4.83 30.81 3.88
N GLN A 176 4.14 31.27 2.82
CA GLN A 176 3.32 32.48 2.87
C GLN A 176 2.16 32.31 3.85
N TYR A 177 1.45 31.18 3.80
CA TYR A 177 0.38 30.86 4.75
C TYR A 177 0.90 30.86 6.20
N ALA A 178 2.02 30.20 6.48
CA ALA A 178 2.61 30.17 7.81
C ALA A 178 2.97 31.57 8.33
N SER A 179 3.47 32.45 7.46
CA SER A 179 3.78 33.84 7.76
C SER A 179 2.51 34.65 8.07
N GLN A 180 1.47 34.55 7.23
CA GLN A 180 0.20 35.26 7.42
C GLN A 180 -0.55 34.81 8.68
N ALA A 181 -0.47 33.51 9.00
CA ALA A 181 -1.06 32.94 10.20
C ALA A 181 -0.21 33.16 11.48
N ASN A 182 0.89 33.91 11.39
CA ASN A 182 1.82 34.12 12.49
C ASN A 182 2.28 32.84 13.19
N MET A 183 2.54 31.80 12.39
CA MET A 183 2.99 30.52 12.92
C MET A 183 4.42 30.60 13.46
N THR A 184 4.71 29.79 14.47
CA THR A 184 6.08 29.59 14.92
C THR A 184 6.91 28.90 13.86
N VAL A 185 8.23 29.09 13.85
CA VAL A 185 9.16 28.43 12.94
C VAL A 185 9.00 26.90 12.99
N ALA A 186 8.80 26.32 14.19
CA ALA A 186 8.56 24.88 14.34
C ALA A 186 7.32 24.42 13.56
N LYS A 187 6.18 25.12 13.71
CA LYS A 187 4.94 24.78 12.97
C LYS A 187 5.09 24.93 11.45
N SER A 188 5.89 25.91 11.00
CA SER A 188 6.20 26.05 9.57
C SER A 188 7.00 24.86 9.04
N PHE A 189 7.96 24.35 9.83
CA PHE A 189 8.67 23.11 9.47
C PHE A 189 7.77 21.87 9.48
N ASP A 190 6.78 21.80 10.39
CA ASP A 190 5.81 20.72 10.43
C ASP A 190 4.95 20.68 9.14
N LEU A 191 4.53 21.84 8.61
CA LEU A 191 3.84 21.93 7.31
C LEU A 191 4.70 21.40 6.16
N LEU A 192 5.97 21.80 6.11
CA LEU A 192 6.90 21.30 5.08
C LEU A 192 7.20 19.80 5.24
N ALA A 193 7.21 19.30 6.47
CA ALA A 193 7.36 17.86 6.73
C ALA A 193 6.12 17.09 6.28
N ALA A 194 4.91 17.63 6.50
CA ALA A 194 3.66 17.05 6.03
C ALA A 194 3.60 17.00 4.50
N GLN A 195 4.02 18.07 3.80
CA GLN A 195 4.14 18.07 2.34
C GLN A 195 5.06 16.94 1.86
N ARG A 196 6.27 16.83 2.41
CA ARG A 196 7.23 15.79 2.02
C ARG A 196 6.72 14.38 2.29
N TRP A 197 6.01 14.19 3.39
CA TRP A 197 5.36 12.93 3.71
C TRP A 197 4.32 12.57 2.66
N LEU A 198 3.44 13.50 2.29
CA LEU A 198 2.38 13.29 1.29
C LEU A 198 2.97 12.98 -0.09
N ASP A 199 3.93 13.76 -0.58
CA ASP A 199 4.65 13.55 -1.84
C ASP A 199 5.27 12.14 -1.91
N ARG A 200 5.93 11.72 -0.81
CA ARG A 200 6.59 10.42 -0.72
C ARG A 200 5.58 9.27 -0.74
N THR A 201 4.49 9.39 0.05
CA THR A 201 3.46 8.35 0.15
C THR A 201 2.73 8.17 -1.19
N ILE A 202 2.43 9.26 -1.91
CA ILE A 202 1.91 9.23 -3.28
C ILE A 202 2.87 8.47 -4.21
N ALA A 203 4.18 8.81 -4.17
CA ALA A 203 5.18 8.16 -5.00
C ALA A 203 5.30 6.65 -4.72
N HIS A 204 5.23 6.24 -3.46
CA HIS A 204 5.28 4.82 -3.08
C HIS A 204 4.02 4.07 -3.52
N SER A 205 2.83 4.68 -3.36
CA SER A 205 1.57 4.13 -3.84
C SER A 205 1.54 3.97 -5.36
N GLN A 206 2.07 4.94 -6.12
CA GLN A 206 2.17 4.86 -7.58
C GLN A 206 3.07 3.70 -8.02
N ARG A 207 4.24 3.55 -7.41
CA ARG A 207 5.15 2.45 -7.74
C ARG A 207 4.55 1.09 -7.43
N LEU A 208 3.85 0.97 -6.29
CA LEU A 208 3.14 -0.26 -5.94
C LEU A 208 2.00 -0.57 -6.90
N ALA A 209 1.19 0.43 -7.29
CA ALA A 209 0.12 0.26 -8.27
C ALA A 209 0.67 -0.18 -9.64
N LYS A 210 1.83 0.34 -10.06
CA LYS A 210 2.53 -0.11 -11.27
C LYS A 210 2.89 -1.59 -11.22
N VAL A 211 3.47 -2.06 -10.10
CA VAL A 211 3.82 -3.49 -9.96
C VAL A 211 2.57 -4.37 -9.91
N LEU A 212 1.48 -3.89 -9.29
CA LEU A 212 0.18 -4.60 -9.29
C LEU A 212 -0.40 -4.72 -10.71
N ALA A 213 -0.32 -3.65 -11.52
CA ALA A 213 -0.76 -3.69 -12.93
C ALA A 213 0.08 -4.68 -13.75
N GLU A 214 1.40 -4.64 -13.64
CA GLU A 214 2.31 -5.59 -14.30
C GLU A 214 2.05 -7.06 -13.87
N HIS A 215 1.61 -7.27 -12.62
CA HIS A 215 1.28 -8.59 -12.10
C HIS A 215 -0.01 -9.16 -12.73
N GLN A 216 -1.01 -8.29 -13.00
CA GLN A 216 -2.25 -8.70 -13.66
C GLN A 216 -2.06 -9.05 -15.15
N GLU A 217 -1.21 -8.29 -15.85
CA GLU A 217 -0.97 -8.49 -17.29
C GLU A 217 -0.18 -9.76 -17.61
N THR A 218 0.28 -10.50 -16.61
CA THR A 218 0.98 -11.77 -16.82
C THR A 218 -0.03 -12.86 -17.17
N PRO A 219 -0.25 -13.19 -18.47
CA PRO A 219 -1.23 -14.20 -18.86
C PRO A 219 -0.86 -15.55 -18.23
N VAL A 220 -1.86 -16.24 -17.73
CA VAL A 220 -1.74 -17.67 -17.45
C VAL A 220 -1.60 -18.32 -18.82
N VAL A 221 -0.38 -18.69 -19.21
CA VAL A 221 -0.17 -19.54 -20.40
C VAL A 221 -0.80 -20.89 -20.04
N HIS A 222 -2.06 -21.05 -20.39
CA HIS A 222 -2.63 -22.39 -20.50
C HIS A 222 -1.90 -23.04 -21.65
N ASP A 223 -0.96 -23.92 -21.32
CA ASP A 223 -0.36 -24.83 -22.27
C ASP A 223 -1.50 -25.72 -22.77
N VAL A 224 -2.13 -25.28 -23.87
CA VAL A 224 -3.09 -26.10 -24.61
C VAL A 224 -2.22 -27.18 -25.26
N GLY A 225 -2.11 -28.32 -24.56
CA GLY A 225 -1.41 -29.47 -25.01
C GLY A 225 -1.72 -29.71 -26.50
N LYS A 226 -0.70 -29.54 -27.34
CA LYS A 226 -0.68 -30.09 -28.69
C LYS A 226 -0.61 -31.59 -28.57
N ASN A 227 -1.75 -32.22 -28.26
CA ASN A 227 -2.02 -33.58 -28.75
C ASN A 227 -2.33 -33.47 -30.23
N SER A 228 -1.35 -33.73 -31.05
CA SER A 228 -1.55 -34.03 -32.46
C SER A 228 -0.57 -35.11 -32.90
N LYS A 229 -1.15 -36.30 -32.99
CA LYS A 229 -0.76 -37.49 -33.79
C LYS A 229 0.49 -38.23 -33.36
#